data_b986dfdf5d2f119a47747497821b5f99
#
_entry.id   b986dfdf5d2f119a47747497821b5f99
#
_cell.length_a   1.000
_cell.length_b   1.000
_cell.length_c   1.000
_cell.angle_alpha   90.00
_cell.angle_beta   90.00
_cell.angle_gamma   90.00
#
_symmetry.space_group_name_H-M   'P 1'
#
loop_
_entity.id
_entity.type
_entity.pdbx_description
1 polymer ?
#
loop_
_entity_poly.entity_id
_entity_poly.type
_entity_poly.pdbx_seq_one_letter_code
_entity_poly.pdbx_strand_id
1 'polypeptide(L)'
;MIDNTITEGTRLIVRDIKEEMESAFIDYSMSVITARALPDVRDGLKPVHRRILYTMHERGNDPSHPTKKSADTVGAVLGSYHPHGDASVYDAMVRLAQDFSMRYPLVEGQGNFGSVDGDPPAAYRYTEARMSKMSVDLMRDIEKDTVDFVPNFDESKQEPSVLPCRVPNLLINGSSGIAVGMATNIPPHNMREVIDGIVALIHDLSLIHI
;
A
#
# COMPACT_ATOMS: atom_id res chain seq x y z
N MET A 1 -41.22 27.40 10.72
CA MET A 1 -41.97 27.23 9.44
C MET A 1 -40.96 26.86 8.40
N ILE A 2 -40.95 25.59 7.97
CA ILE A 2 -40.09 25.13 6.86
C ILE A 2 -40.85 25.49 5.58
N ASP A 3 -40.25 26.31 4.75
CA ASP A 3 -40.80 26.75 3.47
C ASP A 3 -40.94 25.57 2.53
N ASN A 4 -42.17 25.20 2.17
CA ASN A 4 -42.54 24.03 1.37
C ASN A 4 -42.60 24.34 -0.14
N THR A 5 -41.61 25.03 -0.68
CA THR A 5 -41.46 25.12 -2.14
C THR A 5 -40.75 23.90 -2.72
N ILE A 6 -41.43 22.75 -2.75
CA ILE A 6 -40.96 21.55 -3.44
C ILE A 6 -41.41 21.67 -4.88
N THR A 7 -40.46 21.78 -5.81
CA THR A 7 -40.72 21.65 -7.27
C THR A 7 -41.23 20.24 -7.57
N GLU A 8 -42.26 20.13 -8.43
CA GLU A 8 -42.82 18.83 -8.88
C GLU A 8 -41.67 17.91 -9.36
N GLY A 9 -41.58 16.73 -8.76
CA GLY A 9 -40.54 15.71 -9.05
C GLY A 9 -39.45 15.57 -8.00
N THR A 10 -39.38 16.42 -6.98
CA THR A 10 -38.37 16.30 -5.89
C THR A 10 -38.92 15.47 -4.73
N ARG A 11 -38.26 14.35 -4.40
CA ARG A 11 -38.59 13.55 -3.23
C ARG A 11 -37.73 14.00 -2.03
N LEU A 12 -38.36 14.61 -1.04
CA LEU A 12 -37.70 14.90 0.24
C LEU A 12 -37.60 13.63 1.07
N ILE A 13 -36.38 13.22 1.42
CA ILE A 13 -36.10 12.13 2.34
C ILE A 13 -35.60 12.75 3.64
N VAL A 14 -36.39 12.61 4.70
CA VAL A 14 -35.97 13.03 6.05
C VAL A 14 -35.17 11.91 6.70
N ARG A 15 -33.96 12.20 7.13
CA ARG A 15 -33.09 11.26 7.88
C ARG A 15 -32.71 11.87 9.20
N ASP A 16 -32.62 11.07 10.24
CA ASP A 16 -32.04 11.49 11.50
C ASP A 16 -30.53 11.65 11.35
N ILE A 17 -30.00 12.80 11.75
CA ILE A 17 -28.58 13.11 11.59
C ILE A 17 -27.69 12.16 12.41
N LYS A 18 -28.17 11.71 13.55
CA LYS A 18 -27.43 10.79 14.42
C LYS A 18 -27.28 9.44 13.76
N GLU A 19 -28.37 8.87 13.23
CA GLU A 19 -28.35 7.57 12.54
C GLU A 19 -27.47 7.62 11.29
N GLU A 20 -27.57 8.71 10.50
CA GLU A 20 -26.74 8.90 9.30
C GLU A 20 -25.27 9.03 9.66
N MET A 21 -24.92 9.79 10.69
CA MET A 21 -23.53 9.94 11.14
C MET A 21 -22.95 8.66 11.72
N GLU A 22 -23.72 7.90 12.50
CA GLU A 22 -23.28 6.61 13.04
C GLU A 22 -22.98 5.62 11.92
N SER A 23 -23.86 5.48 10.92
CA SER A 23 -23.67 4.61 9.78
C SER A 23 -22.46 5.02 8.93
N ALA A 24 -22.38 6.31 8.56
CA ALA A 24 -21.28 6.83 7.75
C ALA A 24 -19.93 6.71 8.48
N PHE A 25 -19.90 6.87 9.80
CA PHE A 25 -18.66 6.70 10.58
C PHE A 25 -18.20 5.25 10.64
N ILE A 26 -19.13 4.30 10.77
CA ILE A 26 -18.80 2.85 10.72
C ILE A 26 -18.24 2.49 9.34
N ASP A 27 -18.88 2.90 8.26
CA ASP A 27 -18.44 2.61 6.90
C ASP A 27 -17.06 3.22 6.61
N TYR A 28 -16.83 4.46 7.03
CA TYR A 28 -15.52 5.11 6.93
C TYR A 28 -14.46 4.36 7.76
N SER A 29 -14.78 3.99 8.99
CA SER A 29 -13.86 3.28 9.89
C SER A 29 -13.45 1.94 9.32
N MET A 30 -14.40 1.17 8.80
CA MET A 30 -14.15 -0.11 8.16
C MET A 30 -13.28 0.05 6.91
N SER A 31 -13.55 1.03 6.08
CA SER A 31 -12.72 1.35 4.91
C SER A 31 -11.27 1.69 5.29
N VAL A 32 -11.07 2.49 6.35
CA VAL A 32 -9.72 2.84 6.81
C VAL A 32 -8.97 1.62 7.35
N ILE A 33 -9.65 0.74 8.09
CA ILE A 33 -9.05 -0.48 8.66
C ILE A 33 -8.65 -1.44 7.55
N THR A 34 -9.60 -1.78 6.64
CA THR A 34 -9.42 -2.86 5.67
C THR A 34 -8.65 -2.45 4.42
N ALA A 35 -8.78 -1.19 3.99
CA ALA A 35 -8.30 -0.75 2.68
C ALA A 35 -7.28 0.40 2.70
N ARG A 36 -6.75 0.79 3.87
CA ARG A 36 -5.81 1.93 3.94
C ARG A 36 -4.66 1.73 4.91
N ALA A 37 -4.96 1.52 6.21
CA ALA A 37 -3.98 1.73 7.28
C ALA A 37 -3.18 0.48 7.64
N LEU A 38 -3.78 -0.70 7.51
CA LEU A 38 -3.18 -1.94 7.96
C LEU A 38 -2.53 -2.70 6.77
N PRO A 39 -1.37 -3.33 7.01
CA PRO A 39 -0.75 -4.21 6.02
C PRO A 39 -1.47 -5.56 5.98
N ASP A 40 -1.46 -6.23 4.82
CA ASP A 40 -1.80 -7.64 4.74
C ASP A 40 -0.68 -8.49 5.34
N VAL A 41 -1.03 -9.50 6.13
CA VAL A 41 -0.03 -10.36 6.80
C VAL A 41 0.81 -11.17 5.81
N ARG A 42 0.27 -11.48 4.63
CA ARG A 42 0.89 -12.33 3.61
C ARG A 42 2.02 -11.63 2.87
N ASP A 43 1.85 -10.34 2.53
CA ASP A 43 2.84 -9.57 1.77
C ASP A 43 3.44 -8.38 2.54
N GLY A 44 2.90 -8.06 3.72
CA GLY A 44 3.38 -6.95 4.55
C GLY A 44 3.12 -5.56 3.97
N LEU A 45 2.24 -5.45 2.98
CA LEU A 45 2.00 -4.21 2.26
C LEU A 45 0.62 -3.63 2.55
N LYS A 46 0.55 -2.31 2.63
CA LYS A 46 -0.71 -1.58 2.53
C LYS A 46 -1.17 -1.54 1.06
N PRO A 47 -2.47 -1.36 0.79
CA PRO A 47 -2.97 -1.33 -0.59
C PRO A 47 -2.24 -0.35 -1.50
N VAL A 48 -1.92 0.85 -1.04
CA VAL A 48 -1.17 1.85 -1.83
C VAL A 48 0.23 1.37 -2.21
N HIS A 49 0.95 0.70 -1.30
CA HIS A 49 2.29 0.16 -1.57
C HIS A 49 2.23 -0.96 -2.62
N ARG A 50 1.26 -1.87 -2.49
CA ARG A 50 1.04 -2.96 -3.44
C ARG A 50 0.74 -2.42 -4.84
N ARG A 51 -0.13 -1.43 -4.94
CA ARG A 51 -0.51 -0.77 -6.21
C ARG A 51 0.67 -0.07 -6.86
N ILE A 52 1.54 0.59 -6.09
CA ILE A 52 2.76 1.23 -6.60
C ILE A 52 3.69 0.18 -7.22
N LEU A 53 4.00 -0.88 -6.48
CA LEU A 53 4.91 -1.92 -6.94
C LEU A 53 4.32 -2.68 -8.14
N TYR A 54 3.03 -3.02 -8.10
CA TYR A 54 2.35 -3.68 -9.21
C TYR A 54 2.35 -2.82 -10.48
N THR A 55 2.08 -1.53 -10.37
CA THR A 55 2.15 -0.59 -11.49
C THR A 55 3.57 -0.49 -12.08
N MET A 56 4.60 -0.47 -11.22
CA MET A 56 5.98 -0.49 -11.69
C MET A 56 6.29 -1.77 -12.45
N HIS A 57 5.81 -2.91 -11.98
CA HIS A 57 5.96 -4.22 -12.62
C HIS A 57 5.30 -4.26 -14.01
N GLU A 58 4.02 -3.89 -14.12
CA GLU A 58 3.29 -3.82 -15.40
C GLU A 58 4.00 -2.93 -16.44
N ARG A 59 4.67 -1.88 -15.98
CA ARG A 59 5.38 -0.93 -16.84
C ARG A 59 6.83 -1.33 -17.13
N GLY A 60 7.27 -2.49 -16.68
CA GLY A 60 8.65 -2.95 -16.83
C GLY A 60 9.66 -1.98 -16.19
N ASN A 61 9.30 -1.38 -15.05
CA ASN A 61 10.15 -0.45 -14.33
C ASN A 61 10.94 -1.18 -13.24
N ASP A 62 11.79 -2.11 -13.66
CA ASP A 62 12.60 -2.99 -12.84
C ASP A 62 14.10 -2.63 -12.89
N PRO A 63 14.96 -3.28 -12.09
CA PRO A 63 16.39 -2.97 -12.03
C PRO A 63 17.19 -3.26 -13.32
N SER A 64 16.63 -3.98 -14.29
CA SER A 64 17.28 -4.23 -15.58
C SER A 64 17.16 -3.03 -16.54
N HIS A 65 16.29 -2.08 -16.20
CA HIS A 65 16.03 -0.87 -16.99
C HIS A 65 16.48 0.39 -16.25
N PRO A 66 16.72 1.51 -16.97
CA PRO A 66 16.96 2.81 -16.32
C PRO A 66 15.77 3.24 -15.46
N THR A 67 16.03 4.09 -14.47
CA THR A 67 14.99 4.74 -13.67
C THR A 67 14.04 5.56 -14.54
N LYS A 68 12.77 5.63 -14.15
CA LYS A 68 11.75 6.46 -14.79
C LYS A 68 11.35 7.61 -13.87
N LYS A 69 10.84 8.71 -14.43
CA LYS A 69 10.30 9.80 -13.62
C LYS A 69 9.26 9.29 -12.63
N SER A 70 9.36 9.73 -11.38
CA SER A 70 8.37 9.39 -10.35
C SER A 70 6.95 9.78 -10.76
N ALA A 71 6.82 10.87 -11.51
CA ALA A 71 5.56 11.34 -12.08
C ALA A 71 4.87 10.30 -12.98
N ASP A 72 5.63 9.49 -13.71
CA ASP A 72 5.09 8.43 -14.58
C ASP A 72 4.43 7.33 -13.75
N THR A 73 5.10 6.87 -12.70
CA THR A 73 4.53 5.86 -11.77
C THR A 73 3.33 6.41 -11.01
N VAL A 74 3.44 7.61 -10.42
CA VAL A 74 2.35 8.25 -9.67
C VAL A 74 1.11 8.41 -10.54
N GLY A 75 1.28 8.96 -11.74
CA GLY A 75 0.17 9.16 -12.69
C GLY A 75 -0.51 7.84 -13.10
N ALA A 76 0.27 6.79 -13.34
CA ALA A 76 -0.26 5.49 -13.70
C ALA A 76 -1.02 4.81 -12.54
N VAL A 77 -0.52 4.92 -11.31
CA VAL A 77 -1.20 4.42 -10.09
C VAL A 77 -2.54 5.11 -9.90
N LEU A 78 -2.57 6.44 -10.03
CA LEU A 78 -3.81 7.22 -9.89
C LEU A 78 -4.83 6.87 -10.95
N GLY A 79 -4.39 6.78 -12.20
CA GLY A 79 -5.29 6.52 -13.32
C GLY A 79 -5.82 5.10 -13.40
N SER A 80 -5.14 4.14 -12.75
CA SER A 80 -5.52 2.73 -12.90
C SER A 80 -5.99 2.06 -11.60
N TYR A 81 -5.45 2.41 -10.43
CA TYR A 81 -5.66 1.60 -9.22
C TYR A 81 -6.02 2.38 -7.97
N HIS A 82 -5.62 3.65 -7.85
CA HIS A 82 -5.72 4.38 -6.59
C HIS A 82 -6.27 5.79 -6.77
N PRO A 83 -7.61 5.98 -6.85
CA PRO A 83 -8.26 7.25 -7.17
C PRO A 83 -8.25 8.20 -5.95
N HIS A 84 -7.06 8.58 -5.47
CA HIS A 84 -6.84 9.49 -4.34
C HIS A 84 -5.83 10.59 -4.73
N GLY A 85 -5.41 11.42 -3.78
CA GLY A 85 -4.47 12.51 -4.07
C GLY A 85 -3.07 12.00 -4.49
N ASP A 86 -2.47 12.66 -5.47
CA ASP A 86 -1.12 12.37 -5.99
C ASP A 86 -0.03 12.45 -4.93
N ALA A 87 -0.15 13.42 -4.02
CA ALA A 87 0.78 13.56 -2.89
C ALA A 87 0.82 12.29 -2.02
N SER A 88 -0.33 11.68 -1.74
CA SER A 88 -0.40 10.47 -0.90
C SER A 88 0.30 9.26 -1.55
N VAL A 89 0.15 9.12 -2.87
CA VAL A 89 0.83 8.06 -3.65
C VAL A 89 2.33 8.32 -3.71
N TYR A 90 2.73 9.58 -3.96
CA TYR A 90 4.15 9.94 -4.01
C TYR A 90 4.82 9.74 -2.66
N ASP A 91 4.23 10.21 -1.56
CA ASP A 91 4.76 10.05 -0.21
C ASP A 91 4.91 8.57 0.18
N ALA A 92 3.96 7.72 -0.21
CA ALA A 92 4.07 6.28 -0.03
C ALA A 92 5.26 5.70 -0.83
N MET A 93 5.42 6.08 -2.09
CA MET A 93 6.54 5.65 -2.93
C MET A 93 7.89 6.13 -2.37
N VAL A 94 7.95 7.37 -1.89
CA VAL A 94 9.15 7.94 -1.25
C VAL A 94 9.57 7.09 -0.05
N ARG A 95 8.63 6.73 0.83
CA ARG A 95 8.93 5.89 2.00
C ARG A 95 9.47 4.52 1.62
N LEU A 96 8.98 3.92 0.53
CA LEU A 96 9.51 2.65 0.02
C LEU A 96 10.96 2.75 -0.50
N ALA A 97 11.43 3.96 -0.81
CA ALA A 97 12.78 4.22 -1.30
C ALA A 97 13.77 4.72 -0.22
N GLN A 98 13.26 5.15 0.94
CA GLN A 98 14.09 5.70 2.02
C GLN A 98 14.74 4.58 2.85
N ASP A 99 16.05 4.54 2.92
CA ASP A 99 16.83 3.57 3.70
C ASP A 99 16.72 3.76 5.22
N PHE A 100 16.30 4.96 5.65
CA PHE A 100 15.99 5.24 7.06
C PHE A 100 14.52 4.94 7.44
N SER A 101 13.63 4.73 6.45
CA SER A 101 12.23 4.34 6.67
C SER A 101 12.02 2.84 6.49
N MET A 102 12.75 2.21 5.58
CA MET A 102 12.65 0.80 5.23
C MET A 102 13.98 0.10 5.52
N ARG A 103 13.96 -0.97 6.29
CA ARG A 103 15.18 -1.77 6.52
C ARG A 103 15.70 -2.40 5.22
N TYR A 104 14.78 -2.81 4.36
CA TYR A 104 15.04 -3.36 3.02
C TYR A 104 14.19 -2.59 2.00
N PRO A 105 14.72 -1.51 1.41
CA PRO A 105 13.98 -0.68 0.47
C PRO A 105 13.38 -1.47 -0.70
N LEU A 106 12.15 -1.18 -1.04
CA LEU A 106 11.42 -1.83 -2.12
C LEU A 106 11.47 -1.02 -3.42
N VAL A 107 11.87 0.25 -3.35
CA VAL A 107 12.04 1.14 -4.48
C VAL A 107 13.48 1.68 -4.45
N GLU A 108 14.11 1.77 -5.61
CA GLU A 108 15.36 2.47 -5.82
C GLU A 108 15.06 3.86 -6.35
N GLY A 109 15.41 4.90 -5.59
CA GLY A 109 15.19 6.29 -5.94
C GLY A 109 16.45 6.96 -6.45
N GLN A 110 16.29 7.86 -7.43
CA GLN A 110 17.35 8.77 -7.91
C GLN A 110 16.89 10.21 -7.75
N GLY A 111 17.68 11.00 -7.05
CA GLY A 111 17.39 12.38 -6.70
C GLY A 111 17.20 12.55 -5.20
N ASN A 112 16.52 13.62 -4.78
CA ASN A 112 16.27 13.91 -3.38
C ASN A 112 14.96 13.24 -2.92
N PHE A 113 15.09 12.20 -2.10
CA PHE A 113 13.96 11.48 -1.46
C PHE A 113 13.80 11.86 0.02
N GLY A 114 14.29 13.01 0.43
CA GLY A 114 14.25 13.47 1.81
C GLY A 114 15.46 13.03 2.62
N SER A 115 15.53 13.44 3.88
CA SER A 115 16.58 13.08 4.81
C SER A 115 16.03 12.65 6.17
N VAL A 116 16.89 12.01 6.99
CA VAL A 116 16.57 11.64 8.36
C VAL A 116 16.35 12.88 9.25
N ASP A 117 16.93 14.01 8.87
CA ASP A 117 16.79 15.28 9.59
C ASP A 117 15.45 15.98 9.31
N GLY A 118 14.58 15.37 8.48
CA GLY A 118 13.24 15.87 8.21
C GLY A 118 13.10 16.74 6.96
N ASP A 119 14.14 16.82 6.11
CA ASP A 119 14.01 17.50 4.82
C ASP A 119 12.97 16.75 3.95
N PRO A 120 12.04 17.47 3.32
CA PRO A 120 11.07 16.85 2.43
C PRO A 120 11.72 16.37 1.13
N PRO A 121 11.13 15.37 0.47
CA PRO A 121 11.56 14.96 -0.85
C PRO A 121 11.33 16.07 -1.87
N ALA A 122 12.12 16.09 -2.94
CA ALA A 122 11.85 16.94 -4.08
C ALA A 122 10.52 16.53 -4.75
N ALA A 123 9.88 17.46 -5.46
CA ALA A 123 8.64 17.15 -6.18
C ALA A 123 8.85 16.00 -7.19
N TYR A 124 7.84 15.16 -7.36
CA TYR A 124 7.89 13.91 -8.16
C TYR A 124 8.28 14.11 -9.64
N ARG A 125 8.18 15.32 -10.16
CA ARG A 125 8.66 15.67 -11.52
C ARG A 125 10.18 15.71 -11.64
N TYR A 126 10.91 15.86 -10.53
CA TYR A 126 12.37 15.93 -10.49
C TYR A 126 13.02 14.61 -10.11
N THR A 127 12.33 13.77 -9.37
CA THR A 127 12.85 12.49 -8.91
C THR A 127 12.58 11.37 -9.92
N GLU A 128 13.38 10.32 -9.84
CA GLU A 128 13.22 9.11 -10.64
C GLU A 128 13.22 7.90 -9.72
N ALA A 129 12.51 6.85 -10.13
CA ALA A 129 12.38 5.65 -9.34
C ALA A 129 12.26 4.41 -10.22
N ARG A 130 12.63 3.25 -9.65
CA ARG A 130 12.35 1.92 -10.19
C ARG A 130 12.20 0.92 -9.05
N MET A 131 11.72 -0.26 -9.35
CA MET A 131 11.69 -1.36 -8.37
C MET A 131 13.11 -1.71 -7.91
N SER A 132 13.25 -2.11 -6.64
CA SER A 132 14.46 -2.76 -6.17
C SER A 132 14.48 -4.24 -6.57
N LYS A 133 15.65 -4.91 -6.46
CA LYS A 133 15.75 -6.36 -6.68
C LYS A 133 14.82 -7.14 -5.76
N MET A 134 14.66 -6.68 -4.52
CA MET A 134 13.76 -7.26 -3.54
C MET A 134 12.31 -7.24 -4.01
N SER A 135 11.85 -6.13 -4.58
CA SER A 135 10.49 -6.01 -5.11
C SER A 135 10.23 -6.93 -6.30
N VAL A 136 11.25 -7.15 -7.14
CA VAL A 136 11.15 -8.14 -8.23
C VAL A 136 10.97 -9.54 -7.66
N ASP A 137 11.70 -9.90 -6.59
CA ASP A 137 11.53 -11.20 -5.94
C ASP A 137 10.17 -11.36 -5.25
N LEU A 138 9.58 -10.28 -4.73
CA LEU A 138 8.22 -10.29 -4.18
C LEU A 138 7.15 -10.59 -5.24
N MET A 139 7.43 -10.26 -6.52
CA MET A 139 6.47 -10.42 -7.62
C MET A 139 6.79 -11.58 -8.56
N ARG A 140 7.87 -12.31 -8.32
CA ARG A 140 8.45 -13.29 -9.26
C ARG A 140 7.46 -14.30 -9.82
N ASP A 141 6.44 -14.68 -9.05
CA ASP A 141 5.46 -15.69 -9.43
C ASP A 141 4.06 -15.12 -9.70
N ILE A 142 3.92 -13.80 -9.86
CA ILE A 142 2.60 -13.14 -10.00
C ILE A 142 1.82 -13.60 -11.24
N GLU A 143 2.52 -13.97 -12.31
CA GLU A 143 1.92 -14.45 -13.57
C GLU A 143 1.59 -15.96 -13.55
N LYS A 144 1.84 -16.66 -12.42
CA LYS A 144 1.69 -18.11 -12.30
C LYS A 144 0.42 -18.55 -11.59
N ASP A 145 -0.60 -17.71 -11.55
CA ASP A 145 -1.86 -17.97 -10.85
C ASP A 145 -1.66 -18.35 -9.36
N THR A 146 -0.77 -17.61 -8.70
CA THR A 146 -0.41 -17.84 -7.29
C THR A 146 -1.19 -16.98 -6.31
N VAL A 147 -1.88 -15.95 -6.80
CA VAL A 147 -2.67 -15.00 -6.01
C VAL A 147 -3.93 -14.61 -6.76
N ASP A 148 -4.98 -14.29 -6.02
CA ASP A 148 -6.24 -13.83 -6.59
C ASP A 148 -6.11 -12.38 -7.09
N PHE A 149 -6.75 -12.11 -8.22
CA PHE A 149 -6.92 -10.78 -8.79
C PHE A 149 -8.35 -10.29 -8.55
N VAL A 150 -8.48 -9.02 -8.24
CA VAL A 150 -9.76 -8.36 -8.00
C VAL A 150 -9.92 -7.16 -8.94
N PRO A 151 -11.15 -6.79 -9.34
CA PRO A 151 -11.37 -5.59 -10.12
C PRO A 151 -10.83 -4.34 -9.40
N ASN A 152 -10.29 -3.39 -10.17
CA ASN A 152 -9.95 -2.07 -9.68
C ASN A 152 -11.23 -1.23 -9.42
N PHE A 153 -11.07 0.04 -9.03
CA PHE A 153 -12.17 0.92 -8.62
C PHE A 153 -13.25 1.19 -9.69
N ASP A 154 -12.91 1.08 -10.99
CA ASP A 154 -13.82 1.30 -12.13
C ASP A 154 -14.08 0.04 -12.96
N GLU A 155 -13.63 -1.12 -12.46
CA GLU A 155 -13.75 -2.43 -13.09
C GLU A 155 -13.10 -2.54 -14.49
N SER A 156 -12.30 -1.55 -14.89
CA SER A 156 -11.60 -1.54 -16.17
C SER A 156 -10.36 -2.43 -16.23
N LYS A 157 -9.78 -2.71 -15.05
CA LYS A 157 -8.56 -3.53 -14.87
C LYS A 157 -8.69 -4.43 -13.66
N GLN A 158 -7.72 -5.32 -13.52
CA GLN A 158 -7.57 -6.16 -12.34
C GLN A 158 -6.28 -5.82 -11.62
N GLU A 159 -6.31 -5.89 -10.29
CA GLU A 159 -5.15 -5.74 -9.42
C GLU A 159 -5.00 -6.97 -8.51
N PRO A 160 -3.77 -7.33 -8.11
CA PRO A 160 -3.58 -8.46 -7.21
C PRO A 160 -4.09 -8.11 -5.81
N SER A 161 -4.85 -9.02 -5.21
CA SER A 161 -5.31 -8.88 -3.82
C SER A 161 -4.16 -8.85 -2.83
N VAL A 162 -3.07 -9.57 -3.16
CA VAL A 162 -1.83 -9.70 -2.39
C VAL A 162 -0.70 -10.07 -3.34
N LEU A 163 0.56 -9.74 -3.01
CA LEU A 163 1.71 -10.18 -3.79
C LEU A 163 2.15 -11.60 -3.40
N PRO A 164 2.67 -12.41 -4.34
CA PRO A 164 3.13 -13.79 -4.09
C PRO A 164 4.50 -13.81 -3.39
N CYS A 165 4.61 -13.14 -2.28
CA CYS A 165 5.86 -12.89 -1.58
C CYS A 165 6.63 -14.17 -1.22
N ARG A 166 7.90 -14.24 -1.64
CA ARG A 166 8.84 -15.31 -1.26
C ARG A 166 9.64 -15.01 0.01
N VAL A 167 9.49 -13.80 0.55
CA VAL A 167 10.17 -13.35 1.76
C VAL A 167 9.15 -12.84 2.75
N PRO A 168 9.37 -12.98 4.06
CA PRO A 168 8.44 -12.54 5.09
C PRO A 168 8.51 -11.01 5.27
N ASN A 169 8.06 -10.26 4.25
CA ASN A 169 8.21 -8.80 4.16
C ASN A 169 7.65 -8.06 5.38
N LEU A 170 6.52 -8.52 5.94
CA LEU A 170 5.94 -7.92 7.13
C LEU A 170 6.91 -7.90 8.32
N LEU A 171 7.67 -8.98 8.52
CA LEU A 171 8.61 -9.08 9.63
C LEU A 171 9.92 -8.37 9.35
N ILE A 172 10.45 -8.46 8.13
CA ILE A 172 11.76 -7.87 7.82
C ILE A 172 11.71 -6.34 7.68
N ASN A 173 10.62 -5.79 7.17
CA ASN A 173 10.44 -4.34 7.01
C ASN A 173 9.55 -3.73 8.10
N GLY A 174 8.77 -4.56 8.78
CA GLY A 174 7.79 -4.06 9.72
C GLY A 174 6.65 -3.28 9.07
N SER A 175 5.79 -2.72 9.87
CA SER A 175 4.76 -1.78 9.41
C SER A 175 4.24 -0.97 10.57
N SER A 176 3.97 0.31 10.35
CA SER A 176 3.22 1.15 11.28
C SER A 176 2.02 1.78 10.59
N GLY A 177 0.92 1.94 11.31
CA GLY A 177 -0.28 2.54 10.76
C GLY A 177 -1.29 2.86 11.84
N ILE A 178 -2.03 3.95 11.63
CA ILE A 178 -3.09 4.42 12.52
C ILE A 178 -4.40 4.29 11.75
N ALA A 179 -5.30 3.45 12.25
CA ALA A 179 -6.66 3.33 11.75
C ALA A 179 -7.65 3.95 12.73
N VAL A 180 -8.92 3.73 12.52
CA VAL A 180 -9.97 4.16 13.46
C VAL A 180 -10.15 3.06 14.51
N GLY A 181 -9.98 3.40 15.79
CA GLY A 181 -10.13 2.46 16.90
C GLY A 181 -8.97 1.48 17.11
N MET A 182 -8.00 1.40 16.19
CA MET A 182 -6.82 0.55 16.32
C MET A 182 -5.61 1.11 15.60
N ALA A 183 -4.43 0.64 15.97
CA ALA A 183 -3.16 0.96 15.32
C ALA A 183 -2.30 -0.31 15.21
N THR A 184 -1.37 -0.31 14.27
CA THR A 184 -0.34 -1.34 14.13
C THR A 184 1.03 -0.71 14.27
N ASN A 185 1.95 -1.43 14.92
CA ASN A 185 3.35 -1.05 15.01
C ASN A 185 4.21 -2.32 15.12
N ILE A 186 4.69 -2.79 13.98
CA ILE A 186 5.52 -3.98 13.86
C ILE A 186 6.94 -3.51 13.55
N PRO A 187 7.93 -3.77 14.41
CA PRO A 187 9.32 -3.38 14.18
C PRO A 187 9.95 -4.19 13.03
N PRO A 188 10.94 -3.64 12.32
CA PRO A 188 11.68 -4.38 11.31
C PRO A 188 12.70 -5.35 11.96
N HIS A 189 12.89 -6.51 11.33
CA HIS A 189 13.82 -7.56 11.82
C HIS A 189 14.90 -7.89 10.78
N ASN A 190 15.96 -8.54 11.23
CA ASN A 190 16.98 -9.05 10.33
C ASN A 190 16.44 -10.24 9.53
N MET A 191 16.61 -10.21 8.20
CA MET A 191 16.07 -11.24 7.32
C MET A 191 16.60 -12.64 7.65
N ARG A 192 17.90 -12.78 7.95
CA ARG A 192 18.50 -14.07 8.28
C ARG A 192 17.89 -14.64 9.56
N GLU A 193 17.76 -13.82 10.61
CA GLU A 193 17.18 -14.25 11.88
C GLU A 193 15.71 -14.67 11.74
N VAL A 194 14.95 -13.94 10.92
CA VAL A 194 13.55 -14.32 10.62
C VAL A 194 13.50 -15.66 9.88
N ILE A 195 14.36 -15.86 8.89
CA ILE A 195 14.41 -17.12 8.14
C ILE A 195 14.85 -18.27 9.05
N ASP A 196 15.86 -18.06 9.89
CA ASP A 196 16.33 -19.07 10.88
C ASP A 196 15.19 -19.43 11.84
N GLY A 197 14.40 -18.44 12.29
CA GLY A 197 13.19 -18.66 13.10
C GLY A 197 12.12 -19.47 12.38
N ILE A 198 11.87 -19.19 11.09
CA ILE A 198 10.93 -19.96 10.26
C ILE A 198 11.40 -21.41 10.11
N VAL A 199 12.68 -21.62 9.84
CA VAL A 199 13.27 -22.97 9.75
C VAL A 199 13.14 -23.73 11.07
N ALA A 200 13.40 -23.06 12.20
CA ALA A 200 13.22 -23.67 13.52
C ALA A 200 11.77 -24.09 13.76
N LEU A 201 10.79 -23.24 13.43
CA LEU A 201 9.36 -23.57 13.53
C LEU A 201 8.93 -24.74 12.63
N ILE A 202 9.51 -24.88 11.45
CA ILE A 202 9.23 -26.01 10.56
C ILE A 202 9.75 -27.32 11.17
N HIS A 203 10.89 -27.27 11.83
CA HIS A 203 11.48 -28.44 12.49
C HIS A 203 10.81 -28.80 13.82
N ASP A 204 10.30 -27.83 14.54
CA ASP A 204 9.64 -28.02 15.82
C ASP A 204 8.39 -27.13 15.94
N LEU A 205 7.24 -27.68 15.55
CA LEU A 205 5.95 -26.99 15.62
C LEU A 205 5.48 -26.70 17.04
N SER A 206 6.08 -27.30 18.07
CA SER A 206 5.73 -27.02 19.47
C SER A 206 6.07 -25.58 19.87
N LEU A 207 7.00 -24.93 19.18
CA LEU A 207 7.37 -23.53 19.39
C LEU A 207 6.23 -22.54 19.10
N ILE A 208 5.16 -22.96 18.40
CA ILE A 208 3.99 -22.10 18.11
C ILE A 208 3.19 -21.80 19.39
N HIS A 209 3.37 -22.58 20.44
CA HIS A 209 2.61 -22.51 21.71
C HIS A 209 3.38 -21.88 22.87
N ILE A 210 4.52 -21.23 22.60
CA ILE A 210 5.33 -20.56 23.64
C ILE A 210 4.85 -19.12 23.87
#